data_a56fed6867a6395086b1c757e9820afd
#
_entry.id   a56fed6867a6395086b1c757e9820afd
#
_cell.length_a   1.000
_cell.length_b   1.000
_cell.length_c   1.000
_cell.angle_alpha   90.00
_cell.angle_beta   90.00
_cell.angle_gamma   90.00
#
_symmetry.space_group_name_H-M   'P 1'
#
loop_
_entity.id
_entity.type
_entity.pdbx_description
1 polymer ?
#
loop_
_entity_poly.entity_id
_entity_poly.type
_entity_poly.pdbx_seq_one_letter_code
_entity_poly.pdbx_strand_id
1 'polypeptide(L)'
;MNKMKYCAILLCCFLWGAVPVLASPLGADSFFTVDIPEGWTIEAQDKGSVTMLSPDAGIMVSLVMGLNGTRSRADIVEEYRKMLDAPDVRPRADDVYEMQGHAGNIPMRGVLALGADRHVLVLLAGKVDEAQAQAIVDSLALKK
;
A
#
# COMPACT_ATOMS: atom_id res chain seq x y z
N MET A 1 43.40 -20.23 -7.17
CA MET A 1 43.32 -18.79 -7.41
C MET A 1 41.99 -18.29 -7.99
N ASN A 2 41.18 -19.15 -8.57
CA ASN A 2 39.90 -18.72 -9.18
C ASN A 2 38.68 -18.68 -8.23
N LYS A 3 38.85 -19.16 -6.99
CA LYS A 3 37.72 -19.17 -6.03
C LYS A 3 37.43 -17.81 -5.36
N MET A 4 38.38 -16.89 -5.37
CA MET A 4 38.18 -15.54 -4.80
C MET A 4 37.49 -14.55 -5.72
N LYS A 5 37.48 -14.79 -7.03
CA LYS A 5 36.80 -13.91 -7.99
C LYS A 5 35.26 -14.10 -8.01
N TYR A 6 34.80 -15.30 -7.66
CA TYR A 6 33.36 -15.59 -7.60
C TYR A 6 32.68 -15.10 -6.33
N CYS A 7 33.43 -14.97 -5.22
CA CYS A 7 32.88 -14.37 -3.98
C CYS A 7 32.59 -12.88 -4.12
N ALA A 8 33.42 -12.15 -4.88
CA ALA A 8 33.22 -10.71 -5.07
C ALA A 8 31.99 -10.39 -5.96
N ILE A 9 31.69 -11.28 -6.92
CA ILE A 9 30.54 -11.09 -7.83
C ILE A 9 29.23 -11.46 -7.11
N LEU A 10 29.25 -12.47 -6.25
CA LEU A 10 28.08 -12.83 -5.43
C LEU A 10 27.78 -11.79 -4.36
N LEU A 11 28.78 -11.11 -3.81
CA LEU A 11 28.61 -10.05 -2.83
C LEU A 11 28.03 -8.77 -3.47
N CYS A 12 28.39 -8.48 -4.72
CA CYS A 12 27.82 -7.35 -5.46
C CYS A 12 26.34 -7.57 -5.87
N CYS A 13 25.93 -8.81 -6.12
CA CYS A 13 24.51 -9.11 -6.39
C CYS A 13 23.61 -8.95 -5.15
N PHE A 14 24.15 -9.20 -3.95
CA PHE A 14 23.43 -9.00 -2.70
C PHE A 14 23.29 -7.51 -2.29
N LEU A 15 24.19 -6.65 -2.76
CA LEU A 15 24.13 -5.21 -2.48
C LEU A 15 23.19 -4.45 -3.43
N TRP A 16 22.73 -5.07 -4.51
CA TRP A 16 21.76 -4.46 -5.44
C TRP A 16 20.32 -4.87 -5.18
N GLY A 17 20.07 -5.81 -4.27
CA GLY A 17 18.73 -6.29 -3.90
C GLY A 17 18.04 -5.52 -2.78
N ALA A 18 18.72 -4.60 -2.11
CA ALA A 18 18.17 -3.75 -1.08
C ALA A 18 18.09 -2.31 -1.58
N VAL A 19 17.21 -2.05 -2.53
CA VAL A 19 16.68 -0.69 -2.66
C VAL A 19 15.73 -0.54 -1.50
N PRO A 20 16.04 0.29 -0.48
CA PRO A 20 15.06 0.60 0.52
C PRO A 20 13.86 1.18 -0.23
N VAL A 21 12.70 0.56 -0.09
CA VAL A 21 11.44 1.16 -0.53
C VAL A 21 11.20 2.30 0.47
N LEU A 22 11.96 3.37 0.30
CA LEU A 22 11.78 4.60 1.04
C LEU A 22 10.45 5.20 0.61
N ALA A 23 9.66 5.50 1.60
CA ALA A 23 8.51 6.37 1.64
C ALA A 23 8.16 7.00 0.29
N SER A 24 7.13 6.50 -0.34
CA SER A 24 6.53 6.96 -1.59
C SER A 24 7.14 6.37 -2.86
N PRO A 25 6.72 5.17 -3.28
CA PRO A 25 6.94 4.69 -4.64
C PRO A 25 6.29 5.60 -5.69
N LEU A 26 5.58 6.62 -5.27
CA LEU A 26 4.77 7.52 -6.09
C LEU A 26 5.36 8.92 -6.24
N GLY A 27 6.61 9.14 -5.76
CA GLY A 27 7.35 10.39 -5.96
C GLY A 27 7.08 11.48 -4.93
N ALA A 28 7.89 12.54 -4.98
CA ALA A 28 7.87 13.65 -4.02
C ALA A 28 6.56 14.47 -4.05
N ASP A 29 5.78 14.38 -5.12
CA ASP A 29 4.56 15.15 -5.35
C ASP A 29 3.28 14.44 -4.86
N SER A 30 3.42 13.32 -4.15
CA SER A 30 2.25 12.65 -3.57
C SER A 30 1.61 13.51 -2.48
N PHE A 31 0.27 13.53 -2.46
CA PHE A 31 -0.53 14.27 -1.46
C PHE A 31 -0.68 13.51 -0.14
N PHE A 32 -0.06 12.37 -0.01
CA PHE A 32 -0.12 11.48 1.16
C PHE A 32 1.26 10.89 1.46
N THR A 33 1.41 10.33 2.64
CA THR A 33 2.55 9.50 3.05
C THR A 33 2.05 8.16 3.54
N VAL A 34 2.81 7.11 3.28
CA VAL A 34 2.61 5.77 3.82
C VAL A 34 3.97 5.10 3.95
N ASP A 35 4.19 4.40 5.05
CA ASP A 35 5.44 3.69 5.32
C ASP A 35 5.28 2.21 4.99
N ILE A 36 6.07 1.73 4.06
CA ILE A 36 6.14 0.30 3.73
C ILE A 36 7.40 -0.26 4.37
N PRO A 37 7.32 -1.36 5.14
CA PRO A 37 8.48 -1.97 5.76
C PRO A 37 9.54 -2.39 4.74
N GLU A 38 10.81 -2.43 5.16
CA GLU A 38 11.89 -2.91 4.32
C GLU A 38 11.68 -4.37 3.89
N GLY A 39 12.24 -4.70 2.73
CA GLY A 39 12.21 -6.07 2.19
C GLY A 39 10.98 -6.41 1.36
N TRP A 40 10.01 -5.49 1.25
CA TRP A 40 8.87 -5.67 0.37
C TRP A 40 9.25 -5.48 -1.09
N THR A 41 8.70 -6.30 -1.98
CA THR A 41 9.00 -6.25 -3.42
C THR A 41 7.85 -5.64 -4.20
N ILE A 42 8.20 -4.81 -5.20
CA ILE A 42 7.22 -4.29 -6.16
C ILE A 42 6.92 -5.37 -7.19
N GLU A 43 5.67 -5.82 -7.24
CA GLU A 43 5.18 -6.83 -8.18
C GLU A 43 4.59 -6.20 -9.44
N ALA A 44 3.94 -5.05 -9.29
CA ALA A 44 3.35 -4.32 -10.41
C ALA A 44 3.33 -2.82 -10.12
N GLN A 45 3.53 -2.03 -11.14
CA GLN A 45 3.46 -0.57 -11.07
C GLN A 45 2.92 0.01 -12.37
N ASP A 46 1.98 0.92 -12.26
CA ASP A 46 1.48 1.75 -13.36
C ASP A 46 1.33 3.21 -12.91
N LYS A 47 0.69 4.05 -13.75
CA LYS A 47 0.55 5.48 -13.46
C LYS A 47 -0.33 5.81 -12.25
N GLY A 48 -1.19 4.91 -11.84
CA GLY A 48 -2.17 5.14 -10.78
C GLY A 48 -2.13 4.11 -9.66
N SER A 49 -1.28 3.09 -9.76
CA SER A 49 -1.21 2.05 -8.74
C SER A 49 0.17 1.42 -8.60
N VAL A 50 0.47 0.98 -7.39
CA VAL A 50 1.65 0.18 -7.07
C VAL A 50 1.20 -1.00 -6.21
N THR A 51 1.59 -2.20 -6.60
CA THR A 51 1.34 -3.42 -5.82
C THR A 51 2.66 -3.97 -5.31
N MET A 52 2.72 -4.27 -4.04
CA MET A 52 3.89 -4.81 -3.33
C MET A 52 3.52 -6.06 -2.56
N LEU A 53 4.51 -6.93 -2.37
CA LEU A 53 4.36 -8.19 -1.64
C LEU A 53 5.34 -8.22 -0.47
N SER A 54 4.87 -8.68 0.69
CA SER A 54 5.72 -8.90 1.87
C SER A 54 6.76 -9.98 1.60
N PRO A 55 7.90 -10.00 2.35
CA PRO A 55 8.97 -10.98 2.14
C PRO A 55 8.52 -12.44 2.25
N ASP A 56 7.54 -12.73 3.09
CA ASP A 56 6.95 -14.06 3.28
C ASP A 56 5.75 -14.34 2.36
N ALA A 57 5.45 -13.42 1.44
CA ALA A 57 4.29 -13.46 0.55
C ALA A 57 2.92 -13.58 1.27
N GLY A 58 2.88 -13.27 2.55
CA GLY A 58 1.66 -13.38 3.36
C GLY A 58 0.72 -12.18 3.24
N ILE A 59 1.25 -11.02 2.83
CA ILE A 59 0.51 -9.78 2.69
C ILE A 59 0.82 -9.15 1.34
N MET A 60 -0.21 -8.79 0.59
CA MET A 60 -0.11 -7.95 -0.59
C MET A 60 -0.66 -6.57 -0.26
N VAL A 61 0.04 -5.52 -0.66
CA VAL A 61 -0.39 -4.14 -0.55
C VAL A 61 -0.51 -3.53 -1.92
N SER A 62 -1.64 -2.91 -2.20
CA SER A 62 -1.86 -2.10 -3.40
C SER A 62 -2.17 -0.66 -3.00
N LEU A 63 -1.39 0.28 -3.52
CA LEU A 63 -1.66 1.70 -3.43
C LEU A 63 -2.38 2.10 -4.72
N VAL A 64 -3.63 2.52 -4.62
CA VAL A 64 -4.46 2.91 -5.77
C VAL A 64 -4.85 4.37 -5.63
N MET A 65 -4.41 5.19 -6.57
CA MET A 65 -4.77 6.60 -6.63
C MET A 65 -5.88 6.84 -7.64
N GLY A 66 -6.79 7.76 -7.30
CA GLY A 66 -7.86 8.18 -8.17
C GLY A 66 -8.15 9.68 -8.07
N LEU A 67 -8.79 10.21 -9.10
CA LEU A 67 -9.36 11.56 -9.09
C LEU A 67 -10.76 11.51 -8.47
N ASN A 68 -11.09 12.51 -7.66
CA ASN A 68 -12.41 12.62 -7.06
C ASN A 68 -13.47 12.96 -8.13
N GLY A 69 -13.09 13.76 -9.11
CA GLY A 69 -14.02 14.25 -10.14
C GLY A 69 -15.16 15.04 -9.51
N THR A 70 -16.39 14.76 -9.95
CA THR A 70 -17.62 15.37 -9.42
C THR A 70 -18.25 14.55 -8.28
N ARG A 71 -17.64 13.45 -7.88
CA ARG A 71 -18.16 12.59 -6.79
C ARG A 71 -18.00 13.27 -5.44
N SER A 72 -19.01 13.12 -4.58
CA SER A 72 -18.89 13.54 -3.19
C SER A 72 -17.94 12.60 -2.43
N ARG A 73 -17.44 13.06 -1.26
CA ARG A 73 -16.63 12.21 -0.36
C ARG A 73 -17.40 10.97 0.05
N ALA A 74 -18.67 11.12 0.38
CA ALA A 74 -19.54 10.00 0.76
C ALA A 74 -19.71 8.98 -0.38
N ASP A 75 -19.81 9.43 -1.63
CA ASP A 75 -19.93 8.54 -2.78
C ASP A 75 -18.64 7.72 -2.99
N ILE A 76 -17.48 8.35 -2.85
CA ILE A 76 -16.19 7.67 -2.98
C ILE A 76 -16.02 6.62 -1.87
N VAL A 77 -16.34 6.96 -0.63
CA VAL A 77 -16.29 6.02 0.50
C VAL A 77 -17.21 4.82 0.26
N GLU A 78 -18.44 5.07 -0.19
CA GLU A 78 -19.42 4.00 -0.45
C GLU A 78 -19.04 3.12 -1.64
N GLU A 79 -18.41 3.68 -2.67
CA GLU A 79 -17.88 2.95 -3.81
C GLU A 79 -16.84 1.90 -3.36
N TYR A 80 -15.89 2.30 -2.53
CA TYR A 80 -14.86 1.39 -2.01
C TYR A 80 -15.41 0.41 -0.97
N ARG A 81 -16.37 0.85 -0.14
CA ARG A 81 -17.08 -0.06 0.78
C ARG A 81 -17.72 -1.22 0.04
N LYS A 82 -18.43 -0.93 -1.04
CA LYS A 82 -19.08 -1.94 -1.91
C LYS A 82 -18.05 -2.83 -2.60
N MET A 83 -16.97 -2.24 -3.12
CA MET A 83 -15.90 -2.98 -3.79
C MET A 83 -15.26 -4.02 -2.86
N LEU A 84 -15.10 -3.68 -1.57
CA LEU A 84 -14.52 -4.57 -0.56
C LEU A 84 -15.56 -5.49 0.11
N ASP A 85 -16.83 -5.36 -0.22
CA ASP A 85 -17.92 -6.04 0.50
C ASP A 85 -17.83 -5.82 2.02
N ALA A 86 -17.44 -4.59 2.41
CA ALA A 86 -17.28 -4.25 3.81
C ALA A 86 -18.63 -3.95 4.46
N PRO A 87 -18.91 -4.50 5.66
CA PRO A 87 -20.18 -4.26 6.35
C PRO A 87 -20.29 -2.83 6.87
N ASP A 88 -19.17 -2.22 7.25
CA ASP A 88 -19.12 -0.88 7.82
C ASP A 88 -17.83 -0.11 7.39
N VAL A 89 -17.80 1.17 7.71
CA VAL A 89 -16.67 2.08 7.52
C VAL A 89 -16.34 2.73 8.85
N ARG A 90 -15.06 2.74 9.23
CA ARG A 90 -14.58 3.35 10.46
C ARG A 90 -13.74 4.59 10.14
N PRO A 91 -14.14 5.79 10.61
CA PRO A 91 -13.26 6.95 10.55
C PRO A 91 -12.02 6.72 11.43
N ARG A 92 -10.83 7.05 10.92
CA ARG A 92 -9.57 6.98 11.66
C ARG A 92 -9.02 8.35 12.02
N ALA A 93 -9.12 9.27 11.07
CA ALA A 93 -8.72 10.66 11.19
C ALA A 93 -9.58 11.50 10.24
N ASP A 94 -9.34 12.80 10.20
CA ASP A 94 -10.00 13.68 9.25
C ASP A 94 -9.72 13.18 7.82
N ASP A 95 -10.78 12.88 7.09
CA ASP A 95 -10.73 12.40 5.70
C ASP A 95 -9.99 11.06 5.49
N VAL A 96 -9.80 10.26 6.55
CA VAL A 96 -9.21 8.92 6.50
C VAL A 96 -10.18 7.90 7.05
N TYR A 97 -10.49 6.87 6.26
CA TYR A 97 -11.51 5.86 6.55
C TYR A 97 -10.93 4.46 6.39
N GLU A 98 -11.29 3.58 7.30
CA GLU A 98 -10.91 2.17 7.27
C GLU A 98 -12.11 1.27 7.01
N MET A 99 -11.90 0.24 6.20
CA MET A 99 -12.87 -0.77 5.83
C MET A 99 -12.23 -2.15 5.91
N GLN A 100 -12.98 -3.13 6.38
CA GLN A 100 -12.57 -4.53 6.35
C GLN A 100 -13.62 -5.34 5.61
N GLY A 101 -13.17 -6.14 4.66
CA GLY A 101 -14.02 -6.97 3.84
C GLY A 101 -13.27 -8.20 3.35
N HIS A 102 -13.62 -8.67 2.20
CA HIS A 102 -13.00 -9.85 1.60
C HIS A 102 -13.21 -9.89 0.08
N ALA A 103 -12.33 -10.59 -0.59
CA ALA A 103 -12.50 -10.99 -1.99
C ALA A 103 -12.51 -12.52 -2.04
N GLY A 104 -13.69 -13.11 -2.23
CA GLY A 104 -13.85 -14.55 -2.05
C GLY A 104 -13.50 -14.96 -0.61
N ASN A 105 -12.49 -15.81 -0.45
CA ASN A 105 -12.00 -16.27 0.86
C ASN A 105 -10.79 -15.46 1.37
N ILE A 106 -10.35 -14.45 0.65
CA ILE A 106 -9.16 -13.66 0.99
C ILE A 106 -9.60 -12.47 1.83
N PRO A 107 -9.15 -12.36 3.10
CA PRO A 107 -9.41 -11.17 3.90
C PRO A 107 -8.78 -9.93 3.26
N MET A 108 -9.52 -8.83 3.26
CA MET A 108 -9.10 -7.54 2.70
C MET A 108 -9.27 -6.45 3.75
N ARG A 109 -8.34 -5.51 3.75
CA ARG A 109 -8.41 -4.31 4.58
C ARG A 109 -8.06 -3.12 3.72
N GLY A 110 -8.92 -2.13 3.69
CA GLY A 110 -8.73 -0.91 2.93
C GLY A 110 -8.66 0.30 3.85
N VAL A 111 -7.73 1.21 3.57
CA VAL A 111 -7.67 2.53 4.19
C VAL A 111 -7.67 3.57 3.11
N LEU A 112 -8.70 4.41 3.12
CA LEU A 112 -8.96 5.43 2.12
C LEU A 112 -8.64 6.80 2.71
N ALA A 113 -7.76 7.55 2.06
CA ALA A 113 -7.49 8.95 2.38
C ALA A 113 -7.98 9.85 1.25
N LEU A 114 -8.84 10.81 1.60
CA LEU A 114 -9.51 11.72 0.68
C LEU A 114 -8.84 13.10 0.71
N GLY A 115 -8.09 13.42 -0.34
CA GLY A 115 -7.59 14.77 -0.59
C GLY A 115 -8.65 15.68 -1.22
N ALA A 116 -8.27 16.89 -1.60
CA ALA A 116 -9.18 17.88 -2.15
C ALA A 116 -9.76 17.47 -3.53
N ASP A 117 -8.89 16.99 -4.42
CA ASP A 117 -9.21 16.63 -5.81
C ASP A 117 -8.94 15.16 -6.16
N ARG A 118 -8.26 14.44 -5.28
CA ARG A 118 -7.82 13.07 -5.48
C ARG A 118 -7.82 12.29 -4.17
N HIS A 119 -7.78 10.98 -4.28
CA HIS A 119 -7.77 10.08 -3.15
C HIS A 119 -6.76 8.94 -3.37
N VAL A 120 -6.41 8.28 -2.29
CA VAL A 120 -5.62 7.05 -2.29
C VAL A 120 -6.31 5.99 -1.46
N LEU A 121 -6.39 4.79 -2.01
CA LEU A 121 -6.75 3.57 -1.29
C LEU A 121 -5.48 2.75 -1.05
N VAL A 122 -5.18 2.49 0.19
CA VAL A 122 -4.19 1.47 0.60
C VAL A 122 -4.96 0.19 0.86
N LEU A 123 -4.81 -0.76 -0.03
CA LEU A 123 -5.54 -2.02 0.01
C LEU A 123 -4.59 -3.15 0.40
N LEU A 124 -4.87 -3.81 1.51
CA LEU A 124 -4.14 -4.99 1.99
C LEU A 124 -4.96 -6.24 1.76
N ALA A 125 -4.30 -7.32 1.35
CA ALA A 125 -4.91 -8.63 1.16
C ALA A 125 -4.05 -9.72 1.81
N GLY A 126 -4.69 -10.74 2.36
CA GLY A 126 -4.05 -11.87 3.02
C GLY A 126 -4.04 -11.74 4.55
N LYS A 127 -2.86 -11.77 5.16
CA LYS A 127 -2.70 -11.69 6.62
C LYS A 127 -2.84 -10.25 7.15
N VAL A 128 -4.00 -9.67 6.94
CA VAL A 128 -4.28 -8.24 7.18
C VAL A 128 -4.32 -7.83 8.66
N ASP A 129 -4.36 -8.79 9.58
CA ASP A 129 -4.35 -8.55 11.03
C ASP A 129 -2.95 -8.62 11.67
N GLU A 130 -1.92 -8.91 10.88
CA GLU A 130 -0.54 -8.94 11.37
C GLU A 130 -0.03 -7.53 11.69
N ALA A 131 0.99 -7.46 12.58
CA ALA A 131 1.59 -6.21 13.03
C ALA A 131 2.15 -5.36 11.87
N GLN A 132 2.69 -5.98 10.83
CA GLN A 132 3.17 -5.28 9.63
C GLN A 132 2.03 -4.59 8.87
N ALA A 133 0.89 -5.27 8.72
CA ALA A 133 -0.29 -4.70 8.10
C ALA A 133 -0.83 -3.52 8.92
N GLN A 134 -0.88 -3.67 10.24
CA GLN A 134 -1.29 -2.60 11.14
C GLN A 134 -0.37 -1.37 11.04
N ALA A 135 0.94 -1.58 10.99
CA ALA A 135 1.91 -0.50 10.86
C ALA A 135 1.73 0.29 9.55
N ILE A 136 1.47 -0.39 8.44
CA ILE A 136 1.18 0.27 7.15
C ILE A 136 -0.09 1.12 7.25
N VAL A 137 -1.16 0.56 7.80
CA VAL A 137 -2.44 1.26 7.99
C VAL A 137 -2.28 2.50 8.87
N ASP A 138 -1.55 2.39 9.97
CA ASP A 138 -1.34 3.49 10.92
C ASP A 138 -0.46 4.60 10.36
N SER A 139 0.36 4.30 9.36
CA SER A 139 1.29 5.26 8.74
C SER A 139 0.65 6.14 7.67
N LEU A 140 -0.52 5.76 7.13
CA LEU A 140 -1.18 6.55 6.08
C LEU A 140 -1.65 7.89 6.61
N ALA A 141 -1.15 8.96 6.03
CA ALA A 141 -1.50 10.33 6.37
C ALA A 141 -1.58 11.24 5.14
N LEU A 142 -2.50 12.18 5.16
CA LEU A 142 -2.55 13.25 4.18
C LEU A 142 -1.47 14.29 4.49
N LYS A 143 -0.78 14.77 3.46
CA LYS A 143 0.11 15.93 3.59
C LYS A 143 -0.73 17.20 3.73
N LYS A 144 -0.32 18.03 4.66
CA LYS A 144 -0.89 19.38 4.86
C LYS A 144 -0.24 20.39 3.93
#